data_d6eb26bc77acb517961e7cf661c093a9
#
_entry.id   d6eb26bc77acb517961e7cf661c093a9
#
_cell.length_a   1.000
_cell.length_b   1.000
_cell.length_c   1.000
_cell.angle_alpha   90.00
_cell.angle_beta   90.00
_cell.angle_gamma   90.00
#
_symmetry.space_group_name_H-M   'P 1'
#
loop_
_entity.id
_entity.type
_entity.pdbx_description
1 polymer ?
#
loop_
_entity_poly.entity_id
_entity_poly.type
_entity_poly.pdbx_seq_one_letter_code
_entity_poly.pdbx_strand_id
1 'polypeptide(L)'
;MTQSLDQIHTNPFDDDKLREECGVFGVIGTLDAANFTALGLHALQHRGQEAGGIVSHDDEQGFNSVRRFGYVRDSFTNAKVMEQLPGDLSIGHVRYSTAGSKGNTAIRDVQPFFGEFAMGGAAIAHNGNITNAIALRKELIERGSIFQSSSDSECIIHLMARSLQQNIPQRMEDALRRVEGAFSIVAMTQTQLIGVRDPLGVRPLVLGKVGEGWALSSETCALDIIGAEFVREIHPGEMVVITAKGVESIYPFRPARPRFCVFEHIYFSRPDSILGGRSVYETREAIGRELAKESPVDADLVCPVPDSGTPAAIGYSFESGIPYAMGIIRNQYMGRTFIEPSEQIRNMGVRLKLNVNRALIRGKRVILVDDSVVRGTTSRKIKEMILDAGAAEVHFRIASPPTAWPCFYGVDTPQREKLLAATMTEEEMRQHLTVDSLKFISLNGLYRAVNGADRDNAQPQYCDACFSGDYPVIPTDQIASGFQMKAAE
;
A
#
# COMPACT_ATOMS: atom_id res chain seq x y z
N MET A 1 12.31 -35.53 -25.76
CA MET A 1 11.20 -34.81 -25.09
C MET A 1 11.79 -34.06 -23.88
N THR A 2 12.21 -32.87 -24.11
CA THR A 2 12.84 -31.97 -23.12
C THR A 2 11.76 -31.01 -22.65
N GLN A 3 11.28 -31.20 -21.43
CA GLN A 3 10.47 -30.18 -20.75
C GLN A 3 11.32 -28.94 -20.53
N SER A 4 10.93 -27.83 -21.14
CA SER A 4 11.44 -26.51 -20.85
C SER A 4 10.96 -26.15 -19.45
N LEU A 5 11.88 -26.14 -18.49
CA LEU A 5 11.70 -25.46 -17.22
C LEU A 5 11.57 -23.96 -17.52
N ASP A 6 10.38 -23.42 -17.43
CA ASP A 6 10.16 -21.97 -17.40
C ASP A 6 11.03 -21.38 -16.30
N GLN A 7 12.08 -20.70 -16.71
CA GLN A 7 12.94 -19.97 -15.79
C GLN A 7 12.11 -18.86 -15.18
N ILE A 8 11.74 -19.04 -13.92
CA ILE A 8 11.16 -18.00 -13.09
C ILE A 8 12.26 -16.94 -12.96
N HIS A 9 12.15 -15.86 -13.73
CA HIS A 9 13.00 -14.68 -13.59
C HIS A 9 12.62 -13.95 -12.28
N THR A 10 13.14 -14.45 -11.16
CA THR A 10 13.05 -13.73 -9.88
C THR A 10 14.14 -12.67 -9.87
N ASN A 11 13.74 -11.39 -9.86
CA ASN A 11 14.65 -10.29 -9.58
C ASN A 11 15.28 -10.52 -8.19
N PRO A 12 16.62 -10.57 -8.02
CA PRO A 12 17.25 -10.83 -6.72
C PRO A 12 17.00 -9.72 -5.69
N PHE A 13 16.50 -8.56 -6.14
CA PHE A 13 16.08 -7.45 -5.30
C PHE A 13 14.56 -7.48 -5.01
N ASP A 14 13.81 -8.42 -5.59
CA ASP A 14 12.42 -8.68 -5.24
C ASP A 14 12.41 -9.36 -3.87
N ASP A 15 11.91 -8.62 -2.89
CA ASP A 15 11.53 -9.23 -1.63
C ASP A 15 10.14 -9.86 -1.81
N ASP A 16 9.87 -10.85 -0.97
CA ASP A 16 8.71 -11.71 -1.01
C ASP A 16 7.49 -11.08 -0.30
N LYS A 17 7.58 -9.77 0.00
CA LYS A 17 6.58 -9.04 0.76
C LYS A 17 5.46 -8.56 -0.15
N LEU A 18 4.25 -8.50 0.41
CA LEU A 18 3.13 -7.81 -0.21
C LEU A 18 3.51 -6.34 -0.39
N ARG A 19 3.08 -5.75 -1.50
CA ARG A 19 3.40 -4.36 -1.84
C ARG A 19 2.11 -3.60 -2.04
N GLU A 20 2.06 -2.41 -1.49
CA GLU A 20 0.97 -1.49 -1.75
C GLU A 20 1.21 -0.75 -3.06
N GLU A 21 0.13 -0.38 -3.71
CA GLU A 21 0.21 -0.01 -5.10
C GLU A 21 0.19 1.48 -5.35
N CYS A 22 -0.08 2.37 -4.40
CA CYS A 22 -0.11 3.80 -4.68
C CYS A 22 -0.16 4.67 -3.43
N GLY A 23 0.31 5.92 -3.55
CA GLY A 23 0.09 7.01 -2.62
C GLY A 23 -0.41 8.24 -3.36
N VAL A 24 -1.38 8.95 -2.78
CA VAL A 24 -1.95 10.18 -3.33
C VAL A 24 -1.70 11.35 -2.39
N PHE A 25 -1.48 12.52 -2.97
CA PHE A 25 -1.29 13.77 -2.26
C PHE A 25 -1.88 14.93 -3.07
N GLY A 26 -2.38 15.96 -2.38
CA GLY A 26 -2.81 17.19 -3.02
C GLY A 26 -2.82 18.35 -2.05
N VAL A 27 -2.62 19.56 -2.55
CA VAL A 27 -2.59 20.80 -1.75
C VAL A 27 -3.20 21.95 -2.53
N ILE A 28 -3.89 22.85 -1.84
CA ILE A 28 -4.52 24.05 -2.39
C ILE A 28 -4.28 25.25 -1.47
N GLY A 29 -4.11 26.44 -2.08
CA GLY A 29 -4.01 27.70 -1.36
C GLY A 29 -2.64 27.92 -0.72
N THR A 30 -1.58 27.38 -1.31
CA THR A 30 -0.19 27.59 -0.89
C THR A 30 0.66 27.98 -2.08
N LEU A 31 1.51 28.97 -1.92
CA LEU A 31 2.56 29.26 -2.91
C LEU A 31 3.45 28.01 -3.07
N ASP A 32 3.91 27.75 -4.30
CA ASP A 32 4.72 26.56 -4.61
C ASP A 32 4.03 25.20 -4.30
N ALA A 33 2.75 25.08 -4.57
CA ALA A 33 1.95 23.88 -4.28
C ALA A 33 2.61 22.58 -4.79
N ALA A 34 3.27 22.61 -5.95
CA ALA A 34 3.98 21.46 -6.51
C ALA A 34 5.18 21.01 -5.65
N ASN A 35 5.88 21.94 -4.97
CA ASN A 35 6.96 21.61 -4.04
C ASN A 35 6.42 20.87 -2.80
N PHE A 36 5.30 21.34 -2.24
CA PHE A 36 4.60 20.62 -1.15
C PHE A 36 4.13 19.24 -1.60
N THR A 37 3.60 19.14 -2.82
CA THR A 37 3.19 17.86 -3.40
C THR A 37 4.38 16.91 -3.55
N ALA A 38 5.52 17.37 -4.04
CA ALA A 38 6.74 16.58 -4.16
C ALA A 38 7.24 16.07 -2.80
N LEU A 39 7.23 16.92 -1.76
CA LEU A 39 7.59 16.53 -0.39
C LEU A 39 6.61 15.50 0.19
N GLY A 40 5.30 15.72 0.03
CA GLY A 40 4.28 14.78 0.45
C GLY A 40 4.42 13.41 -0.24
N LEU A 41 4.64 13.40 -1.56
CA LEU A 41 4.91 12.17 -2.31
C LEU A 41 6.22 11.50 -1.90
N HIS A 42 7.25 12.27 -1.53
CA HIS A 42 8.48 11.72 -0.99
C HIS A 42 8.25 10.98 0.34
N ALA A 43 7.43 11.54 1.22
CA ALA A 43 7.03 10.85 2.46
C ALA A 43 6.24 9.56 2.18
N LEU A 44 5.47 9.54 1.09
CA LEU A 44 4.67 8.38 0.63
C LEU A 44 5.47 7.42 -0.29
N GLN A 45 6.77 7.58 -0.44
CA GLN A 45 7.59 6.79 -1.38
C GLN A 45 7.57 5.28 -1.09
N HIS A 46 7.31 4.88 0.15
CA HIS A 46 7.14 3.46 0.53
C HIS A 46 5.93 2.82 -0.16
N ARG A 47 4.90 3.61 -0.52
CA ARG A 47 3.70 3.17 -1.23
C ARG A 47 3.90 2.98 -2.73
N GLY A 48 4.88 3.69 -3.35
CA GLY A 48 5.13 3.56 -4.78
C GLY A 48 6.55 3.97 -5.14
N GLN A 49 7.30 3.08 -5.82
CA GLN A 49 8.73 3.28 -6.12
C GLN A 49 9.06 3.25 -7.61
N GLU A 50 8.09 2.96 -8.49
CA GLU A 50 8.33 2.80 -9.92
C GLU A 50 8.25 4.10 -10.69
N ALA A 51 7.28 4.93 -10.33
CA ALA A 51 7.03 6.19 -11.01
C ALA A 51 6.31 7.18 -10.08
N GLY A 52 6.44 8.45 -10.40
CA GLY A 52 5.66 9.52 -9.78
C GLY A 52 5.18 10.53 -10.81
N GLY A 53 4.07 11.16 -10.53
CA GLY A 53 3.54 12.25 -11.35
C GLY A 53 2.96 13.36 -10.50
N ILE A 54 3.06 14.58 -10.99
CA ILE A 54 2.49 15.78 -10.38
C ILE A 54 1.75 16.55 -11.47
N VAL A 55 0.57 17.04 -11.14
CA VAL A 55 -0.19 18.02 -11.93
C VAL A 55 -0.39 19.25 -11.07
N SER A 56 -0.13 20.44 -11.62
CA SER A 56 -0.43 21.72 -11.00
C SER A 56 -1.33 22.57 -11.90
N HIS A 57 -1.95 23.58 -11.32
CA HIS A 57 -2.72 24.58 -12.04
C HIS A 57 -2.26 25.98 -11.67
N ASP A 58 -2.11 26.81 -12.69
CA ASP A 58 -1.80 28.23 -12.63
C ASP A 58 -2.76 29.01 -13.52
N ASP A 59 -3.23 30.17 -13.07
CA ASP A 59 -4.24 30.93 -13.80
C ASP A 59 -3.78 31.44 -15.18
N GLU A 60 -2.47 31.62 -15.39
CA GLU A 60 -1.91 32.08 -16.66
C GLU A 60 -1.58 30.93 -17.62
N GLN A 61 -1.03 29.83 -17.08
CA GLN A 61 -0.52 28.70 -17.87
C GLN A 61 -1.49 27.50 -17.92
N GLY A 62 -2.55 27.51 -17.09
CA GLY A 62 -3.50 26.42 -16.98
C GLY A 62 -2.91 25.18 -16.27
N PHE A 63 -3.30 24.00 -16.72
CA PHE A 63 -2.83 22.73 -16.16
C PHE A 63 -1.45 22.33 -16.71
N ASN A 64 -0.54 22.03 -15.79
CA ASN A 64 0.81 21.58 -16.09
C ASN A 64 1.03 20.19 -15.49
N SER A 65 1.73 19.29 -16.21
CA SER A 65 1.91 17.91 -15.78
C SER A 65 3.33 17.41 -16.02
N VAL A 66 3.93 16.81 -15.01
CA VAL A 66 5.21 16.11 -15.12
C VAL A 66 5.07 14.71 -14.57
N ARG A 67 5.50 13.71 -15.34
CA ARG A 67 5.50 12.29 -14.97
C ARG A 67 6.90 11.73 -15.20
N ARG A 68 7.41 10.91 -14.25
CA ARG A 68 8.76 10.35 -14.30
C ARG A 68 8.76 8.92 -13.74
N PHE A 69 9.63 8.08 -14.29
CA PHE A 69 10.00 6.80 -13.68
C PHE A 69 11.01 7.00 -12.57
N GLY A 70 10.98 6.13 -11.57
CA GLY A 70 11.88 6.13 -10.42
C GLY A 70 11.34 6.89 -9.22
N TYR A 71 12.24 7.18 -8.29
CA TYR A 71 11.86 7.85 -7.04
C TYR A 71 11.56 9.34 -7.23
N VAL A 72 10.65 9.84 -6.41
CA VAL A 72 10.28 11.27 -6.36
C VAL A 72 11.52 12.14 -6.15
N ARG A 73 12.38 11.77 -5.20
CA ARG A 73 13.63 12.50 -4.90
C ARG A 73 14.58 12.62 -6.11
N ASP A 74 14.58 11.63 -7.01
CA ASP A 74 15.52 11.64 -8.14
C ASP A 74 15.01 12.52 -9.30
N SER A 75 13.71 12.79 -9.32
CA SER A 75 13.05 13.49 -10.42
C SER A 75 12.54 14.87 -10.06
N PHE A 76 11.96 15.05 -8.87
CA PHE A 76 11.27 16.27 -8.45
C PHE A 76 12.09 17.15 -7.49
N THR A 77 13.39 16.90 -7.37
CA THR A 77 14.35 17.81 -6.70
C THR A 77 15.05 18.77 -7.68
N ASN A 78 14.84 18.58 -8.98
CA ASN A 78 15.44 19.42 -10.02
C ASN A 78 14.61 20.69 -10.21
N ALA A 79 15.20 21.87 -9.97
CA ALA A 79 14.53 23.16 -10.13
C ALA A 79 13.87 23.34 -11.49
N LYS A 80 14.53 22.93 -12.59
CA LYS A 80 13.97 23.01 -13.95
C LYS A 80 12.71 22.14 -14.15
N VAL A 81 12.54 21.09 -13.34
CA VAL A 81 11.33 20.26 -13.37
C VAL A 81 10.24 20.96 -12.57
N MET A 82 10.57 21.53 -11.43
CA MET A 82 9.59 22.22 -10.58
C MET A 82 9.10 23.54 -11.21
N GLU A 83 9.94 24.24 -11.96
CA GLU A 83 9.57 25.43 -12.76
C GLU A 83 8.49 25.14 -13.82
N GLN A 84 8.32 23.86 -14.22
CA GLN A 84 7.25 23.43 -15.14
C GLN A 84 5.91 23.23 -14.43
N LEU A 85 5.84 23.37 -13.11
CA LEU A 85 4.67 23.07 -12.29
C LEU A 85 4.31 24.28 -11.41
N PRO A 86 3.99 25.44 -12.02
CA PRO A 86 3.59 26.63 -11.26
C PRO A 86 2.21 26.50 -10.63
N GLY A 87 1.88 27.43 -9.74
CA GLY A 87 0.53 27.61 -9.19
C GLY A 87 0.42 27.25 -7.72
N ASP A 88 -0.78 27.52 -7.20
CA ASP A 88 -1.15 27.37 -5.78
C ASP A 88 -2.03 26.13 -5.51
N LEU A 89 -2.26 25.32 -6.54
CA LEU A 89 -3.04 24.07 -6.50
C LEU A 89 -2.28 22.96 -7.23
N SER A 90 -2.06 21.84 -6.55
CA SER A 90 -1.35 20.70 -7.13
C SER A 90 -1.81 19.39 -6.53
N ILE A 91 -1.83 18.32 -7.35
CA ILE A 91 -1.99 16.94 -6.91
C ILE A 91 -0.89 16.05 -7.45
N GLY A 92 -0.65 14.95 -6.76
CA GLY A 92 0.38 14.00 -7.18
C GLY A 92 0.09 12.57 -6.78
N HIS A 93 0.86 11.67 -7.38
CA HIS A 93 0.72 10.25 -7.24
C HIS A 93 2.08 9.56 -7.27
N VAL A 94 2.30 8.60 -6.37
CA VAL A 94 3.39 7.63 -6.48
C VAL A 94 2.82 6.26 -6.81
N ARG A 95 3.45 5.60 -7.80
CA ARG A 95 2.96 4.36 -8.37
C ARG A 95 3.86 3.19 -8.01
N TYR A 96 3.18 2.05 -7.76
CA TYR A 96 3.72 0.71 -7.89
C TYR A 96 2.92 -0.06 -8.96
N SER A 97 3.54 -0.98 -9.75
CA SER A 97 2.82 -1.74 -10.77
C SER A 97 1.93 -2.81 -10.15
N THR A 98 0.67 -2.86 -10.60
CA THR A 98 -0.26 -3.93 -10.26
C THR A 98 0.05 -5.24 -10.99
N ALA A 99 -0.32 -6.37 -10.38
CA ALA A 99 -0.27 -7.70 -10.96
C ALA A 99 -1.19 -7.83 -12.19
N GLY A 100 -0.74 -7.38 -13.32
CA GLY A 100 -1.50 -7.41 -14.60
C GLY A 100 -0.74 -6.74 -15.74
N SER A 101 0.05 -5.73 -15.45
CA SER A 101 0.93 -5.09 -16.43
C SER A 101 2.27 -5.83 -16.51
N LYS A 102 2.29 -6.99 -17.17
CA LYS A 102 3.54 -7.70 -17.43
C LYS A 102 4.49 -6.81 -18.26
N GLY A 103 5.44 -6.20 -17.56
CA GLY A 103 6.75 -5.95 -18.16
C GLY A 103 7.01 -4.62 -18.85
N ASN A 104 6.05 -3.73 -19.10
CA ASN A 104 6.31 -2.40 -19.68
C ASN A 104 5.26 -1.39 -19.21
N THR A 105 5.43 -0.85 -17.99
CA THR A 105 4.68 0.35 -17.59
C THR A 105 5.02 1.48 -18.56
N ALA A 106 4.04 1.90 -19.34
CA ALA A 106 4.21 3.08 -20.19
C ALA A 106 4.07 4.34 -19.32
N ILE A 107 4.80 5.40 -19.65
CA ILE A 107 4.67 6.70 -18.95
C ILE A 107 3.23 7.22 -18.93
N ARG A 108 2.43 6.82 -19.93
CA ARG A 108 1.00 7.13 -20.03
C ARG A 108 0.14 6.47 -18.94
N ASP A 109 0.64 5.42 -18.25
CA ASP A 109 -0.04 4.75 -17.15
C ASP A 109 0.25 5.42 -15.80
N VAL A 110 1.15 6.41 -15.77
CA VAL A 110 1.51 7.15 -14.56
C VAL A 110 0.47 8.24 -14.30
N GLN A 111 -0.11 8.23 -13.13
CA GLN A 111 -1.08 9.24 -12.67
C GLN A 111 -0.34 10.50 -12.15
N PRO A 112 -1.04 11.66 -12.01
CA PRO A 112 -2.48 11.90 -12.20
C PRO A 112 -2.92 11.85 -13.66
N PHE A 113 -4.17 11.39 -13.92
CA PHE A 113 -4.80 11.47 -15.23
C PHE A 113 -5.51 12.82 -15.38
N PHE A 114 -5.36 13.45 -16.54
CA PHE A 114 -6.00 14.70 -16.88
C PHE A 114 -7.08 14.50 -17.96
N GLY A 115 -8.21 15.18 -17.81
CA GLY A 115 -9.25 15.27 -18.81
C GLY A 115 -9.76 16.70 -18.96
N GLU A 116 -9.97 17.14 -20.21
CA GLU A 116 -10.63 18.42 -20.53
C GLU A 116 -12.13 18.17 -20.72
N PHE A 117 -12.94 18.93 -20.01
CA PHE A 117 -14.41 18.87 -20.07
C PHE A 117 -14.94 20.22 -20.53
N ALA A 118 -16.20 20.27 -20.98
CA ALA A 118 -16.86 21.52 -21.41
C ALA A 118 -16.90 22.61 -20.30
N MET A 119 -16.78 22.21 -19.03
CA MET A 119 -16.77 23.12 -17.87
C MET A 119 -15.35 23.35 -17.30
N GLY A 120 -14.30 22.99 -18.03
CA GLY A 120 -12.90 23.12 -17.64
C GLY A 120 -12.21 21.78 -17.39
N GLY A 121 -10.89 21.82 -17.14
CA GLY A 121 -10.08 20.65 -16.92
C GLY A 121 -10.23 20.05 -15.51
N ALA A 122 -9.97 18.75 -15.38
CA ALA A 122 -9.77 18.08 -14.11
C ALA A 122 -8.66 17.05 -14.17
N ALA A 123 -7.90 16.91 -13.08
CA ALA A 123 -6.90 15.87 -12.91
C ALA A 123 -7.27 14.99 -11.72
N ILE A 124 -6.94 13.68 -11.82
CA ILE A 124 -7.31 12.65 -10.81
C ILE A 124 -6.11 11.78 -10.49
N ALA A 125 -5.85 11.59 -9.20
CA ALA A 125 -4.93 10.61 -8.62
C ALA A 125 -5.72 9.61 -7.77
N HIS A 126 -5.50 8.32 -7.96
CA HIS A 126 -6.25 7.23 -7.34
C HIS A 126 -5.31 6.25 -6.65
N ASN A 127 -5.57 5.97 -5.38
CA ASN A 127 -5.02 4.86 -4.60
C ASN A 127 -6.11 3.83 -4.34
N GLY A 128 -5.93 2.63 -4.87
CA GLY A 128 -6.90 1.53 -4.76
C GLY A 128 -6.92 0.66 -6.01
N ASN A 129 -8.03 -0.06 -6.20
CA ASN A 129 -8.25 -0.88 -7.39
C ASN A 129 -9.75 -1.03 -7.68
N ILE A 130 -10.11 -0.87 -8.95
CA ILE A 130 -11.48 -0.98 -9.45
C ILE A 130 -11.74 -2.42 -9.90
N THR A 131 -12.61 -3.13 -9.18
CA THR A 131 -12.86 -4.56 -9.39
C THR A 131 -13.76 -4.89 -10.57
N ASN A 132 -14.43 -3.88 -11.15
CA ASN A 132 -15.23 -3.98 -12.38
C ASN A 132 -14.62 -3.17 -13.55
N ALA A 133 -13.32 -2.87 -13.50
CA ALA A 133 -12.65 -2.00 -14.49
C ALA A 133 -12.69 -2.59 -15.91
N ILE A 134 -12.54 -3.90 -16.08
CA ILE A 134 -12.56 -4.58 -17.39
C ILE A 134 -13.95 -4.46 -18.01
N ALA A 135 -14.99 -4.72 -17.23
CA ALA A 135 -16.38 -4.60 -17.68
C ALA A 135 -16.73 -3.15 -18.07
N LEU A 136 -16.35 -2.17 -17.22
CA LEU A 136 -16.55 -0.75 -17.50
C LEU A 136 -15.79 -0.30 -18.75
N ARG A 137 -14.53 -0.71 -18.88
CA ARG A 137 -13.69 -0.38 -20.04
C ARG A 137 -14.30 -0.89 -21.34
N LYS A 138 -14.77 -2.14 -21.35
CA LYS A 138 -15.43 -2.73 -22.52
C LYS A 138 -16.65 -1.92 -22.92
N GLU A 139 -17.55 -1.63 -21.98
CA GLU A 139 -18.74 -0.81 -22.23
C GLU A 139 -18.39 0.59 -22.78
N LEU A 140 -17.39 1.23 -22.18
CA LEU A 140 -16.97 2.58 -22.58
C LEU A 140 -16.38 2.59 -23.99
N ILE A 141 -15.57 1.60 -24.37
CA ILE A 141 -15.02 1.44 -25.73
C ILE A 141 -16.14 1.20 -26.75
N GLU A 142 -17.10 0.31 -26.45
CA GLU A 142 -18.26 0.04 -27.31
C GLU A 142 -19.10 1.31 -27.56
N ARG A 143 -19.04 2.28 -26.63
CA ARG A 143 -19.70 3.57 -26.73
C ARG A 143 -18.80 4.70 -27.23
N GLY A 144 -17.63 4.37 -27.80
CA GLY A 144 -16.74 5.30 -28.49
C GLY A 144 -15.70 6.00 -27.61
N SER A 145 -15.50 5.59 -26.34
CA SER A 145 -14.39 6.11 -25.54
C SER A 145 -13.04 5.60 -26.04
N ILE A 146 -12.04 6.49 -26.08
CA ILE A 146 -10.67 6.19 -26.57
C ILE A 146 -9.74 6.20 -25.37
N PHE A 147 -9.31 5.01 -24.95
CA PHE A 147 -8.37 4.84 -23.85
C PHE A 147 -6.93 5.04 -24.31
N GLN A 148 -6.12 5.68 -23.49
CA GLN A 148 -4.70 5.95 -23.76
C GLN A 148 -3.78 5.13 -22.85
N SER A 149 -4.29 4.67 -21.70
CA SER A 149 -3.53 3.89 -20.72
C SER A 149 -4.15 2.51 -20.48
N SER A 150 -3.45 1.66 -19.77
CA SER A 150 -3.96 0.37 -19.29
C SER A 150 -4.57 0.48 -17.87
N SER A 151 -4.48 1.64 -17.22
CA SER A 151 -4.95 1.86 -15.85
C SER A 151 -6.47 1.74 -15.74
N ASP A 152 -6.94 1.13 -14.66
CA ASP A 152 -8.34 1.08 -14.24
C ASP A 152 -8.91 2.48 -13.96
N SER A 153 -8.09 3.36 -13.41
CA SER A 153 -8.46 4.73 -13.03
C SER A 153 -8.87 5.61 -14.22
N GLU A 154 -8.42 5.31 -15.44
CA GLU A 154 -8.85 6.02 -16.65
C GLU A 154 -10.33 5.84 -16.92
N CYS A 155 -10.95 4.75 -16.48
CA CYS A 155 -12.39 4.54 -16.55
C CYS A 155 -13.17 5.67 -15.86
N ILE A 156 -12.65 6.22 -14.74
CA ILE A 156 -13.30 7.30 -13.99
C ILE A 156 -13.40 8.55 -14.87
N ILE A 157 -12.32 8.94 -15.56
CA ILE A 157 -12.32 10.11 -16.47
C ILE A 157 -13.36 9.93 -17.56
N HIS A 158 -13.45 8.78 -18.20
CA HIS A 158 -14.43 8.51 -19.24
C HIS A 158 -15.87 8.49 -18.71
N LEU A 159 -16.09 7.96 -17.51
CA LEU A 159 -17.41 8.01 -16.87
C LEU A 159 -17.82 9.44 -16.55
N MET A 160 -16.92 10.28 -16.02
CA MET A 160 -17.16 11.70 -15.79
C MET A 160 -17.46 12.45 -17.08
N ALA A 161 -16.74 12.16 -18.16
CA ALA A 161 -16.99 12.79 -19.47
C ALA A 161 -18.38 12.51 -20.03
N ARG A 162 -18.97 11.36 -19.66
CA ARG A 162 -20.32 10.95 -20.08
C ARG A 162 -21.43 11.44 -19.16
N SER A 163 -21.12 11.93 -17.98
CA SER A 163 -22.13 12.48 -17.07
C SER A 163 -22.73 13.76 -17.64
N LEU A 164 -24.03 13.95 -17.43
CA LEU A 164 -24.78 15.14 -17.85
C LEU A 164 -24.80 16.23 -16.78
N GLN A 165 -24.16 16.02 -15.64
CA GLN A 165 -24.08 16.98 -14.55
C GLN A 165 -23.30 18.24 -14.95
N GLN A 166 -23.60 19.36 -14.26
CA GLN A 166 -23.12 20.68 -14.64
C GLN A 166 -21.77 21.08 -14.06
N ASN A 167 -21.27 20.34 -13.08
CA ASN A 167 -19.97 20.61 -12.44
C ASN A 167 -19.17 19.33 -12.22
N ILE A 168 -17.87 19.48 -12.01
CA ILE A 168 -16.92 18.33 -11.85
C ILE A 168 -17.25 17.48 -10.62
N PRO A 169 -17.50 18.00 -9.42
CA PRO A 169 -17.87 17.16 -8.26
C PRO A 169 -19.07 16.26 -8.54
N GLN A 170 -20.15 16.77 -9.13
CA GLN A 170 -21.33 15.97 -9.46
C GLN A 170 -21.05 14.93 -10.56
N ARG A 171 -20.21 15.25 -11.55
CA ARG A 171 -19.77 14.27 -12.56
C ARG A 171 -18.93 13.15 -11.94
N MET A 172 -18.10 13.49 -10.98
CA MET A 172 -17.34 12.52 -10.22
C MET A 172 -18.25 11.62 -9.37
N GLU A 173 -19.27 12.19 -8.73
CA GLU A 173 -20.31 11.44 -8.02
C GLU A 173 -21.00 10.42 -8.94
N ASP A 174 -21.49 10.85 -10.11
CA ASP A 174 -22.11 9.96 -11.10
C ASP A 174 -21.15 8.84 -11.55
N ALA A 175 -19.90 9.18 -11.81
CA ALA A 175 -18.88 8.23 -12.23
C ALA A 175 -18.60 7.18 -11.13
N LEU A 176 -18.36 7.62 -9.91
CA LEU A 176 -17.97 6.77 -8.79
C LEU A 176 -19.12 5.88 -8.29
N ARG A 177 -20.38 6.25 -8.51
CA ARG A 177 -21.51 5.33 -8.25
C ARG A 177 -21.54 4.10 -9.14
N ARG A 178 -20.79 4.09 -10.24
CA ARG A 178 -20.65 2.94 -11.16
C ARG A 178 -19.42 2.10 -10.90
N VAL A 179 -18.51 2.61 -10.10
CA VAL A 179 -17.24 1.96 -9.76
C VAL A 179 -17.45 1.00 -8.58
N GLU A 180 -16.95 -0.22 -8.73
CA GLU A 180 -16.87 -1.22 -7.68
C GLU A 180 -15.40 -1.39 -7.28
N GLY A 181 -15.11 -1.63 -6.00
CA GLY A 181 -13.77 -1.82 -5.49
C GLY A 181 -13.41 -0.89 -4.34
N ALA A 182 -12.13 -0.63 -4.18
CA ALA A 182 -11.61 0.27 -3.17
C ALA A 182 -10.94 1.46 -3.83
N PHE A 183 -11.26 2.67 -3.33
CA PHE A 183 -10.63 3.89 -3.84
C PHE A 183 -10.49 4.99 -2.79
N SER A 184 -9.32 5.60 -2.77
CA SER A 184 -9.07 6.91 -2.21
C SER A 184 -8.57 7.81 -3.35
N ILE A 185 -9.31 8.85 -3.66
CA ILE A 185 -9.07 9.70 -4.82
C ILE A 185 -8.76 11.11 -4.34
N VAL A 186 -7.70 11.69 -4.91
CA VAL A 186 -7.43 13.12 -4.85
C VAL A 186 -7.54 13.67 -6.26
N ALA A 187 -8.41 14.66 -6.45
CA ALA A 187 -8.64 15.29 -7.73
C ALA A 187 -8.56 16.81 -7.62
N MET A 188 -8.34 17.47 -8.75
CA MET A 188 -8.34 18.93 -8.82
C MET A 188 -9.06 19.41 -10.07
N THR A 189 -9.66 20.60 -9.94
CA THR A 189 -10.09 21.46 -11.05
C THR A 189 -9.20 22.69 -11.10
N GLN A 190 -9.58 23.75 -11.82
CA GLN A 190 -8.87 25.03 -11.78
C GLN A 190 -8.88 25.70 -10.39
N THR A 191 -9.94 25.46 -9.59
CA THR A 191 -10.17 26.21 -8.34
C THR A 191 -10.55 25.34 -7.15
N GLN A 192 -10.54 24.01 -7.30
CA GLN A 192 -10.99 23.08 -6.27
C GLN A 192 -10.00 21.95 -6.09
N LEU A 193 -9.73 21.57 -4.85
CA LEU A 193 -9.14 20.30 -4.49
C LEU A 193 -10.25 19.39 -3.95
N ILE A 194 -10.32 18.15 -4.46
CA ILE A 194 -11.40 17.21 -4.13
C ILE A 194 -10.80 15.93 -3.58
N GLY A 195 -11.31 15.47 -2.44
CA GLY A 195 -10.96 14.18 -1.86
C GLY A 195 -12.17 13.26 -1.81
N VAL A 196 -12.04 12.00 -2.24
CA VAL A 196 -13.15 11.03 -2.15
C VAL A 196 -12.63 9.72 -1.61
N ARG A 197 -13.38 9.14 -0.67
CA ARG A 197 -13.10 7.82 -0.11
C ARG A 197 -14.25 6.86 -0.41
N ASP A 198 -13.95 5.61 -0.75
CA ASP A 198 -14.98 4.61 -1.05
C ASP A 198 -15.94 4.39 0.12
N PRO A 199 -17.14 3.82 -0.11
CA PRO A 199 -18.17 3.65 0.94
C PRO A 199 -17.74 2.79 2.12
N LEU A 200 -16.76 1.90 1.94
CA LEU A 200 -16.22 1.04 2.99
C LEU A 200 -14.99 1.68 3.67
N GLY A 201 -14.39 2.70 3.03
CA GLY A 201 -13.16 3.33 3.49
C GLY A 201 -11.98 2.38 3.55
N VAL A 202 -11.84 1.52 2.53
CA VAL A 202 -10.80 0.47 2.51
C VAL A 202 -9.41 1.07 2.53
N ARG A 203 -9.18 2.14 1.73
CA ARG A 203 -7.89 2.85 1.69
C ARG A 203 -7.91 4.12 2.53
N PRO A 204 -6.77 4.51 3.11
CA PRO A 204 -6.70 5.73 3.91
C PRO A 204 -6.75 7.00 3.05
N LEU A 205 -7.35 8.05 3.61
CA LEU A 205 -7.28 9.42 3.10
C LEU A 205 -7.48 10.38 4.27
N VAL A 206 -6.57 11.33 4.42
CA VAL A 206 -6.54 12.30 5.53
C VAL A 206 -6.56 13.73 5.02
N LEU A 207 -7.14 14.61 5.82
CA LEU A 207 -7.20 16.05 5.61
C LEU A 207 -6.28 16.77 6.60
N GLY A 208 -5.46 17.66 6.09
CA GLY A 208 -4.60 18.55 6.87
C GLY A 208 -4.77 20.02 6.48
N LYS A 209 -4.37 20.91 7.39
CA LYS A 209 -4.31 22.36 7.17
C LYS A 209 -2.86 22.79 7.10
N VAL A 210 -2.48 23.55 6.07
CA VAL A 210 -1.13 24.07 5.88
C VAL A 210 -1.18 25.59 5.66
N GLY A 211 -0.79 26.37 6.69
CA GLY A 211 -1.01 27.81 6.68
C GLY A 211 -2.49 28.14 6.49
N GLU A 212 -2.82 28.94 5.48
CA GLU A 212 -4.21 29.24 5.12
C GLU A 212 -4.81 28.20 4.14
N GLY A 213 -3.97 27.32 3.58
CA GLY A 213 -4.36 26.30 2.62
C GLY A 213 -4.73 24.96 3.26
N TRP A 214 -5.00 23.98 2.41
CA TRP A 214 -5.44 22.63 2.78
C TRP A 214 -4.66 21.57 2.02
N ALA A 215 -4.47 20.42 2.66
CA ALA A 215 -3.84 19.26 2.04
C ALA A 215 -4.68 18.00 2.22
N LEU A 216 -4.64 17.13 1.22
CA LEU A 216 -5.14 15.76 1.24
C LEU A 216 -3.99 14.79 1.05
N SER A 217 -3.97 13.70 1.82
CA SER A 217 -2.90 12.71 1.73
C SER A 217 -3.40 11.31 2.05
N SER A 218 -2.70 10.30 1.53
CA SER A 218 -2.91 8.91 1.95
C SER A 218 -2.58 8.68 3.43
N GLU A 219 -1.54 9.35 3.97
CA GLU A 219 -1.09 9.15 5.36
C GLU A 219 -0.72 10.46 6.04
N THR A 220 -0.79 10.47 7.39
CA THR A 220 -0.44 11.65 8.20
C THR A 220 1.05 11.99 8.12
N CYS A 221 1.95 11.02 7.95
CA CYS A 221 3.39 11.27 7.80
C CYS A 221 3.74 12.22 6.64
N ALA A 222 2.88 12.30 5.62
CA ALA A 222 3.07 13.25 4.53
C ALA A 222 2.55 14.66 4.87
N LEU A 223 1.63 14.79 5.82
CA LEU A 223 1.26 16.08 6.41
C LEU A 223 2.39 16.61 7.29
N ASP A 224 2.99 15.74 8.10
CA ASP A 224 4.08 16.10 9.02
C ASP A 224 5.27 16.68 8.26
N ILE A 225 5.69 16.06 7.14
CA ILE A 225 6.86 16.53 6.36
C ILE A 225 6.68 17.93 5.77
N ILE A 226 5.44 18.32 5.48
CA ILE A 226 5.12 19.65 4.94
C ILE A 226 4.73 20.65 6.04
N GLY A 227 4.76 20.26 7.31
CA GLY A 227 4.35 21.09 8.44
C GLY A 227 2.86 21.39 8.48
N ALA A 228 2.03 20.53 7.90
CA ALA A 228 0.58 20.65 7.95
C ALA A 228 0.01 20.07 9.25
N GLU A 229 -0.98 20.73 9.83
CA GLU A 229 -1.74 20.23 10.96
C GLU A 229 -2.74 19.16 10.49
N PHE A 230 -2.71 17.97 11.10
CA PHE A 230 -3.72 16.94 10.87
C PHE A 230 -5.07 17.41 11.41
N VAL A 231 -6.09 17.44 10.57
CA VAL A 231 -7.45 17.84 10.96
C VAL A 231 -8.31 16.62 11.26
N ARG A 232 -8.43 15.70 10.31
CA ARG A 232 -9.18 14.44 10.45
C ARG A 232 -8.96 13.49 9.27
N GLU A 233 -9.43 12.29 9.41
CA GLU A 233 -9.61 11.39 8.26
C GLU A 233 -10.84 11.81 7.44
N ILE A 234 -10.81 11.51 6.14
CA ILE A 234 -12.01 11.53 5.30
C ILE A 234 -12.83 10.30 5.62
N HIS A 235 -14.10 10.49 5.94
CA HIS A 235 -14.96 9.39 6.33
C HIS A 235 -15.23 8.41 5.18
N PRO A 236 -15.49 7.14 5.45
CA PRO A 236 -15.99 6.20 4.45
C PRO A 236 -17.22 6.76 3.72
N GLY A 237 -17.18 6.76 2.40
CA GLY A 237 -18.24 7.29 1.55
C GLY A 237 -18.32 8.82 1.45
N GLU A 238 -17.38 9.54 2.02
CA GLU A 238 -17.31 10.99 1.98
C GLU A 238 -16.58 11.50 0.74
N MET A 239 -17.10 12.58 0.15
CA MET A 239 -16.41 13.46 -0.76
C MET A 239 -16.24 14.83 -0.09
N VAL A 240 -15.01 15.33 -0.02
CA VAL A 240 -14.72 16.70 0.38
C VAL A 240 -14.39 17.54 -0.85
N VAL A 241 -14.98 18.74 -0.92
CA VAL A 241 -14.67 19.74 -1.93
C VAL A 241 -14.06 20.95 -1.21
N ILE A 242 -12.83 21.25 -1.53
CA ILE A 242 -12.02 22.28 -0.88
C ILE A 242 -11.83 23.43 -1.87
N THR A 243 -12.16 24.62 -1.43
CA THR A 243 -12.05 25.88 -2.21
C THR A 243 -11.46 26.96 -1.32
N ALA A 244 -11.25 28.16 -1.86
CA ALA A 244 -10.89 29.34 -1.07
C ALA A 244 -11.93 29.68 0.03
N LYS A 245 -13.17 29.16 -0.05
CA LYS A 245 -14.21 29.34 0.98
C LYS A 245 -14.12 28.34 2.13
N GLY A 246 -13.29 27.32 2.01
CA GLY A 246 -13.10 26.25 2.99
C GLY A 246 -13.46 24.87 2.47
N VAL A 247 -13.78 23.96 3.38
CA VAL A 247 -14.05 22.55 3.13
C VAL A 247 -15.55 22.27 3.22
N GLU A 248 -16.11 21.68 2.19
CA GLU A 248 -17.48 21.17 2.14
C GLU A 248 -17.48 19.65 2.07
N SER A 249 -18.31 18.98 2.89
CA SER A 249 -18.46 17.52 2.91
C SER A 249 -19.75 17.11 2.24
N ILE A 250 -19.68 16.15 1.33
CA ILE A 250 -20.78 15.56 0.59
C ILE A 250 -20.74 14.04 0.79
N TYR A 251 -21.89 13.38 0.89
CA TYR A 251 -21.98 11.93 1.03
C TYR A 251 -22.76 11.35 -0.17
N PRO A 252 -22.08 11.12 -1.31
CA PRO A 252 -22.74 10.75 -2.56
C PRO A 252 -23.19 9.29 -2.62
N PHE A 253 -22.69 8.45 -1.71
CA PHE A 253 -22.93 7.02 -1.72
C PHE A 253 -23.97 6.60 -0.69
N ARG A 254 -24.54 5.41 -0.88
CA ARG A 254 -25.36 4.77 0.15
C ARG A 254 -24.46 4.44 1.34
N PRO A 255 -24.90 4.68 2.58
CA PRO A 255 -24.13 4.30 3.76
C PRO A 255 -23.78 2.81 3.74
N ALA A 256 -22.54 2.50 3.99
CA ALA A 256 -22.03 1.15 4.15
C ALA A 256 -21.28 1.03 5.49
N ARG A 257 -21.13 -0.20 5.98
CA ARG A 257 -20.33 -0.42 7.18
C ARG A 257 -18.85 -0.32 6.82
N PRO A 258 -18.06 0.48 7.52
CA PRO A 258 -16.63 0.61 7.25
C PRO A 258 -15.89 -0.73 7.31
N ARG A 259 -14.97 -0.93 6.40
CA ARG A 259 -14.10 -2.11 6.28
C ARG A 259 -12.69 -1.68 5.90
N PHE A 260 -12.03 -0.92 6.80
CA PHE A 260 -10.66 -0.44 6.58
C PHE A 260 -9.70 -1.62 6.43
N CYS A 261 -8.71 -1.50 5.54
CA CYS A 261 -7.72 -2.56 5.32
C CYS A 261 -6.86 -2.78 6.58
N VAL A 262 -6.97 -3.95 7.20
CA VAL A 262 -6.19 -4.25 8.41
C VAL A 262 -4.69 -4.36 8.11
N PHE A 263 -4.31 -4.66 6.87
CA PHE A 263 -2.90 -4.79 6.47
C PHE A 263 -2.15 -3.45 6.47
N GLU A 264 -2.88 -2.32 6.41
CA GLU A 264 -2.30 -0.99 6.64
C GLU A 264 -1.64 -0.90 8.02
N HIS A 265 -2.27 -1.44 9.06
CA HIS A 265 -1.69 -1.50 10.40
C HIS A 265 -0.53 -2.50 10.52
N ILE A 266 -0.54 -3.59 9.74
CA ILE A 266 0.50 -4.62 9.81
C ILE A 266 1.78 -4.16 9.12
N TYR A 267 1.65 -3.63 7.87
CA TYR A 267 2.81 -3.42 7.02
C TYR A 267 2.82 -2.12 6.22
N PHE A 268 1.72 -1.78 5.47
CA PHE A 268 1.82 -0.77 4.43
C PHE A 268 2.08 0.63 4.94
N SER A 269 1.34 1.08 5.94
CA SER A 269 1.50 2.43 6.45
C SER A 269 2.82 2.60 7.23
N ARG A 270 3.37 3.78 7.18
CA ARG A 270 4.56 4.08 7.97
C ARG A 270 4.27 4.00 9.46
N PRO A 271 5.23 3.53 10.27
CA PRO A 271 5.03 3.42 11.72
C PRO A 271 4.68 4.74 12.41
N ASP A 272 5.17 5.86 11.87
CA ASP A 272 4.91 7.21 12.37
C ASP A 272 3.56 7.81 11.92
N SER A 273 2.76 7.07 11.13
CA SER A 273 1.41 7.49 10.75
C SER A 273 0.36 7.18 11.81
N ILE A 274 -0.71 7.98 11.81
CA ILE A 274 -1.93 7.77 12.59
C ILE A 274 -3.07 7.40 11.64
N LEU A 275 -3.69 6.25 11.87
CA LEU A 275 -4.81 5.74 11.06
C LEU A 275 -5.92 5.19 11.97
N GLY A 276 -7.16 5.53 11.67
CA GLY A 276 -8.30 5.16 12.53
C GLY A 276 -8.17 5.73 13.96
N GLY A 277 -7.51 6.89 14.11
CA GLY A 277 -7.21 7.51 15.40
C GLY A 277 -6.16 6.75 16.23
N ARG A 278 -5.40 5.82 15.64
CA ARG A 278 -4.39 4.99 16.31
C ARG A 278 -3.02 5.15 15.69
N SER A 279 -1.98 5.17 16.49
CA SER A 279 -0.60 5.08 16.05
C SER A 279 -0.36 3.71 15.41
N VAL A 280 0.19 3.70 14.19
CA VAL A 280 0.57 2.46 13.50
C VAL A 280 1.67 1.74 14.28
N TYR A 281 2.63 2.48 14.85
CA TYR A 281 3.70 1.91 15.69
C TYR A 281 3.15 1.18 16.90
N GLU A 282 2.28 1.84 17.70
CA GLU A 282 1.67 1.25 18.89
C GLU A 282 0.81 0.03 18.56
N THR A 283 0.11 0.08 17.42
CA THR A 283 -0.69 -1.07 16.95
C THR A 283 0.21 -2.26 16.61
N ARG A 284 1.34 -2.04 15.92
CA ARG A 284 2.31 -3.12 15.64
C ARG A 284 2.97 -3.66 16.91
N GLU A 285 3.25 -2.81 17.89
CA GLU A 285 3.73 -3.26 19.20
C GLU A 285 2.68 -4.14 19.90
N ALA A 286 1.41 -3.74 19.88
CA ALA A 286 0.30 -4.53 20.44
C ALA A 286 0.14 -5.87 19.72
N ILE A 287 0.31 -5.93 18.38
CA ILE A 287 0.34 -7.17 17.61
C ILE A 287 1.46 -8.10 18.13
N GLY A 288 2.65 -7.56 18.38
CA GLY A 288 3.76 -8.33 18.94
C GLY A 288 3.46 -8.89 20.33
N ARG A 289 2.79 -8.13 21.20
CA ARG A 289 2.36 -8.59 22.53
C ARG A 289 1.35 -9.75 22.43
N GLU A 290 0.33 -9.61 21.57
CA GLU A 290 -0.65 -10.69 21.34
C GLU A 290 0.02 -11.94 20.75
N LEU A 291 0.93 -11.78 19.82
CA LEU A 291 1.70 -12.88 19.24
C LEU A 291 2.52 -13.63 20.29
N ALA A 292 3.11 -12.94 21.28
CA ALA A 292 3.84 -13.56 22.38
C ALA A 292 2.91 -14.36 23.33
N LYS A 293 1.70 -13.84 23.60
CA LYS A 293 0.69 -14.55 24.41
C LYS A 293 0.22 -15.83 23.73
N GLU A 294 -0.05 -15.77 22.42
CA GLU A 294 -0.57 -16.91 21.65
C GLU A 294 0.51 -17.97 21.36
N SER A 295 1.77 -17.57 21.25
CA SER A 295 2.85 -18.47 20.81
C SER A 295 4.14 -18.26 21.59
N PRO A 296 4.15 -18.50 22.91
CA PRO A 296 5.36 -18.45 23.71
C PRO A 296 6.34 -19.53 23.27
N VAL A 297 7.64 -19.26 23.43
CA VAL A 297 8.72 -20.22 23.20
C VAL A 297 9.90 -19.87 24.09
N ASP A 298 10.61 -20.89 24.58
CA ASP A 298 11.83 -20.69 25.35
C ASP A 298 12.99 -20.34 24.38
N ALA A 299 13.54 -19.15 24.51
CA ALA A 299 14.59 -18.62 23.67
C ALA A 299 15.45 -17.58 24.41
N ASP A 300 16.58 -17.20 23.81
CA ASP A 300 17.56 -16.33 24.44
C ASP A 300 17.48 -14.88 23.89
N LEU A 301 16.82 -14.70 22.73
CA LEU A 301 16.84 -13.43 22.03
C LEU A 301 15.62 -13.25 21.11
N VAL A 302 14.99 -12.07 21.16
CA VAL A 302 14.03 -11.61 20.15
C VAL A 302 14.74 -10.69 19.17
N CYS A 303 14.69 -11.03 17.90
CA CYS A 303 15.32 -10.32 16.81
C CYS A 303 14.29 -9.94 15.72
N PRO A 304 14.19 -8.68 15.30
CA PRO A 304 13.32 -8.29 14.22
C PRO A 304 13.90 -8.68 12.86
N VAL A 305 13.03 -8.95 11.90
CA VAL A 305 13.35 -8.78 10.47
C VAL A 305 13.17 -7.30 10.14
N PRO A 306 14.25 -6.54 9.92
CA PRO A 306 14.12 -5.08 9.76
C PRO A 306 13.57 -4.70 8.38
N ASP A 307 12.88 -3.53 8.25
CA ASP A 307 12.50 -2.64 9.35
C ASP A 307 11.08 -2.95 9.87
N SER A 308 10.28 -3.66 9.09
CA SER A 308 8.85 -3.89 9.28
C SER A 308 8.50 -4.71 10.53
N GLY A 309 9.32 -5.72 10.85
CA GLY A 309 9.14 -6.53 12.05
C GLY A 309 9.55 -5.86 13.36
N THR A 310 10.16 -4.67 13.32
CA THR A 310 10.78 -4.04 14.50
C THR A 310 9.78 -3.72 15.61
N PRO A 311 8.64 -3.02 15.39
CA PRO A 311 7.72 -2.73 16.48
C PRO A 311 7.08 -3.98 17.07
N ALA A 312 6.75 -4.97 16.23
CA ALA A 312 6.20 -6.24 16.69
C ALA A 312 7.21 -7.05 17.53
N ALA A 313 8.50 -7.04 17.14
CA ALA A 313 9.55 -7.68 17.92
C ALA A 313 9.74 -7.01 19.30
N ILE A 314 9.61 -5.69 19.37
CA ILE A 314 9.64 -4.94 20.64
C ILE A 314 8.46 -5.37 21.52
N GLY A 315 7.24 -5.40 20.95
CA GLY A 315 6.04 -5.85 21.67
C GLY A 315 6.16 -7.30 22.16
N TYR A 316 6.67 -8.20 21.31
CA TYR A 316 6.94 -9.59 21.68
C TYR A 316 7.94 -9.69 22.85
N SER A 317 9.04 -8.95 22.78
CA SER A 317 10.04 -8.91 23.85
C SER A 317 9.47 -8.41 25.17
N PHE A 318 8.69 -7.34 25.16
CA PHE A 318 8.05 -6.81 26.37
C PHE A 318 7.11 -7.81 27.04
N GLU A 319 6.31 -8.51 26.25
CA GLU A 319 5.32 -9.45 26.78
C GLU A 319 5.99 -10.77 27.25
N SER A 320 6.96 -11.29 26.50
CA SER A 320 7.64 -12.54 26.83
C SER A 320 8.74 -12.39 27.88
N GLY A 321 9.24 -11.18 28.13
CA GLY A 321 10.41 -10.93 28.98
C GLY A 321 11.74 -11.36 28.35
N ILE A 322 11.77 -11.88 27.12
CA ILE A 322 12.99 -12.29 26.43
C ILE A 322 13.69 -11.04 25.84
N PRO A 323 15.01 -10.88 26.03
CA PRO A 323 15.72 -9.70 25.58
C PRO A 323 15.61 -9.43 24.07
N TYR A 324 15.38 -8.16 23.71
CA TYR A 324 15.41 -7.68 22.33
C TYR A 324 16.82 -7.29 21.90
N ALA A 325 17.22 -7.63 20.67
CA ALA A 325 18.41 -7.06 20.05
C ALA A 325 18.31 -7.03 18.52
N MET A 326 18.99 -6.05 17.91
CA MET A 326 19.15 -5.92 16.46
C MET A 326 20.16 -6.95 15.94
N GLY A 327 19.76 -8.22 15.91
CA GLY A 327 20.58 -9.31 15.37
C GLY A 327 20.73 -9.27 13.84
N ILE A 328 19.83 -8.59 13.15
CA ILE A 328 19.87 -8.31 11.71
C ILE A 328 19.90 -6.81 11.51
N ILE A 329 20.84 -6.34 10.70
CA ILE A 329 21.01 -4.92 10.38
C ILE A 329 20.75 -4.71 8.89
N ARG A 330 19.91 -3.72 8.55
CA ARG A 330 19.69 -3.28 7.18
C ARG A 330 20.80 -2.35 6.71
N ASN A 331 21.31 -2.59 5.50
CA ASN A 331 22.25 -1.68 4.85
C ASN A 331 21.49 -0.48 4.26
N GLN A 332 21.65 0.70 4.87
CA GLN A 332 20.96 1.93 4.47
C GLN A 332 21.52 2.56 3.19
N TYR A 333 22.74 2.22 2.79
CA TYR A 333 23.44 2.83 1.65
C TYR A 333 23.26 2.07 0.33
N MET A 334 22.48 1.00 0.32
CA MET A 334 22.17 0.27 -0.90
C MET A 334 21.14 1.02 -1.76
N GLY A 335 21.64 1.86 -2.67
CA GLY A 335 20.86 2.39 -3.78
C GLY A 335 20.72 1.36 -4.91
N ARG A 336 19.85 1.64 -5.91
CA ARG A 336 19.62 0.80 -7.11
C ARG A 336 20.84 0.59 -8.04
N THR A 337 22.05 1.01 -7.67
CA THR A 337 23.19 1.21 -8.57
C THR A 337 23.99 -0.07 -8.92
N PHE A 338 23.63 -1.22 -8.37
CA PHE A 338 24.29 -2.49 -8.75
C PHE A 338 23.39 -3.32 -9.67
N ILE A 339 23.43 -3.00 -10.96
CA ILE A 339 22.94 -3.88 -12.02
C ILE A 339 24.17 -4.62 -12.55
N GLU A 340 24.46 -5.79 -11.99
CA GLU A 340 25.36 -6.75 -12.63
C GLU A 340 24.65 -8.09 -12.87
N PRO A 341 24.83 -8.70 -14.07
CA PRO A 341 23.98 -9.77 -14.55
C PRO A 341 24.42 -11.19 -14.14
N SER A 342 25.35 -11.39 -13.19
CA SER A 342 25.77 -12.73 -12.85
C SER A 342 24.84 -13.45 -11.87
N GLU A 343 24.64 -14.75 -12.07
CA GLU A 343 23.81 -15.62 -11.25
C GLU A 343 24.26 -15.68 -9.78
N GLN A 344 25.56 -15.51 -9.54
CA GLN A 344 26.14 -15.45 -8.20
C GLN A 344 25.71 -14.20 -7.43
N ILE A 345 25.57 -13.06 -8.09
CA ILE A 345 25.11 -11.80 -7.46
C ILE A 345 23.59 -11.86 -7.19
N ARG A 346 22.83 -12.56 -8.02
CA ARG A 346 21.39 -12.80 -7.78
C ARG A 346 21.12 -13.56 -6.48
N ASN A 347 21.98 -14.52 -6.14
CA ASN A 347 21.89 -15.26 -4.88
C ASN A 347 22.33 -14.45 -3.65
N MET A 348 23.05 -13.33 -3.85
CA MET A 348 23.49 -12.42 -2.80
C MET A 348 22.47 -11.33 -2.45
N GLY A 349 21.37 -11.19 -3.18
CA GLY A 349 20.45 -10.05 -3.06
C GLY A 349 19.96 -9.73 -1.64
N VAL A 350 19.58 -10.75 -0.83
CA VAL A 350 19.21 -10.53 0.57
C VAL A 350 20.42 -10.16 1.42
N ARG A 351 21.58 -10.78 1.18
CA ARG A 351 22.84 -10.48 1.89
C ARG A 351 23.38 -9.09 1.60
N LEU A 352 23.03 -8.49 0.46
CA LEU A 352 23.36 -7.10 0.15
C LEU A 352 22.51 -6.12 0.95
N LYS A 353 21.23 -6.46 1.18
CA LYS A 353 20.28 -5.61 1.93
C LYS A 353 20.41 -5.78 3.46
N LEU A 354 20.70 -7.00 3.92
CA LEU A 354 20.68 -7.39 5.32
C LEU A 354 22.01 -8.04 5.73
N ASN A 355 22.50 -7.72 6.92
CA ASN A 355 23.67 -8.36 7.51
C ASN A 355 23.36 -8.83 8.94
N VAL A 356 23.89 -10.00 9.31
CA VAL A 356 23.69 -10.59 10.63
C VAL A 356 24.81 -10.21 11.58
N ASN A 357 24.46 -9.75 12.77
CA ASN A 357 25.41 -9.49 13.84
C ASN A 357 25.78 -10.80 14.54
N ARG A 358 26.88 -11.44 14.08
CA ARG A 358 27.32 -12.75 14.55
C ARG A 358 27.62 -12.79 16.07
N ALA A 359 28.05 -11.66 16.65
CA ALA A 359 28.36 -11.59 18.09
C ALA A 359 27.09 -11.72 18.95
N LEU A 360 25.94 -11.25 18.46
CA LEU A 360 24.67 -11.35 19.17
C LEU A 360 23.97 -12.70 18.94
N ILE A 361 24.22 -13.36 17.81
CA ILE A 361 23.47 -14.54 17.35
C ILE A 361 24.12 -15.86 17.73
N ARG A 362 25.47 -15.91 17.76
CA ARG A 362 26.21 -17.18 17.94
C ARG A 362 25.82 -17.91 19.24
N GLY A 363 25.41 -19.17 19.10
CA GLY A 363 25.04 -20.08 20.20
C GLY A 363 23.71 -19.74 20.84
N LYS A 364 22.91 -18.81 20.28
CA LYS A 364 21.61 -18.38 20.83
C LYS A 364 20.46 -19.09 20.14
N ARG A 365 19.40 -19.34 20.91
CA ARG A 365 18.06 -19.68 20.41
C ARG A 365 17.36 -18.35 20.08
N VAL A 366 17.02 -18.13 18.82
CA VAL A 366 16.60 -16.82 18.31
C VAL A 366 15.15 -16.86 17.88
N ILE A 367 14.35 -15.93 18.39
CA ILE A 367 13.01 -15.64 17.86
C ILE A 367 13.18 -14.56 16.78
N LEU A 368 12.84 -14.90 15.55
CA LEU A 368 12.76 -13.95 14.45
C LEU A 368 11.30 -13.47 14.30
N VAL A 369 11.08 -12.17 14.46
CA VAL A 369 9.76 -11.57 14.28
C VAL A 369 9.71 -10.84 12.95
N ASP A 370 8.80 -11.26 12.07
CA ASP A 370 8.53 -10.63 10.78
C ASP A 370 7.06 -10.20 10.68
N ASP A 371 6.74 -9.25 9.79
CA ASP A 371 5.39 -8.77 9.57
C ASP A 371 4.49 -9.80 8.87
N SER A 372 5.00 -10.47 7.84
CA SER A 372 4.23 -11.41 7.02
C SER A 372 5.11 -12.42 6.29
N VAL A 373 4.53 -13.56 5.90
CA VAL A 373 5.13 -14.54 4.98
C VAL A 373 4.16 -14.78 3.83
N VAL A 374 4.65 -14.60 2.60
CA VAL A 374 3.85 -14.74 1.36
C VAL A 374 4.27 -15.98 0.56
N ARG A 375 5.49 -16.01 0.02
CA ARG A 375 6.07 -17.15 -0.72
C ARG A 375 7.18 -17.87 0.06
N GLY A 376 7.68 -17.27 1.13
CA GLY A 376 8.71 -17.82 2.02
C GLY A 376 10.14 -17.80 1.48
N THR A 377 10.39 -17.23 0.30
CA THR A 377 11.75 -17.18 -0.27
C THR A 377 12.69 -16.29 0.54
N THR A 378 12.23 -15.13 0.97
CA THR A 378 12.96 -14.20 1.82
C THR A 378 13.20 -14.80 3.21
N SER A 379 12.15 -15.37 3.82
CA SER A 379 12.23 -15.98 5.16
C SER A 379 13.25 -17.12 5.21
N ARG A 380 13.30 -17.96 4.16
CA ARG A 380 14.31 -19.02 4.04
C ARG A 380 15.74 -18.47 4.01
N LYS A 381 15.99 -17.43 3.19
CA LYS A 381 17.31 -16.80 3.09
C LYS A 381 17.73 -16.14 4.41
N ILE A 382 16.82 -15.47 5.09
CA ILE A 382 17.08 -14.87 6.41
C ILE A 382 17.45 -15.96 7.42
N LYS A 383 16.68 -17.04 7.46
CA LYS A 383 16.98 -18.18 8.34
C LYS A 383 18.38 -18.76 8.05
N GLU A 384 18.73 -18.98 6.78
CA GLU A 384 20.07 -19.47 6.40
C GLU A 384 21.16 -18.52 6.91
N MET A 385 20.98 -17.20 6.77
CA MET A 385 21.94 -16.21 7.27
C MET A 385 22.12 -16.27 8.79
N ILE A 386 21.03 -16.50 9.54
CA ILE A 386 21.05 -16.61 11.00
C ILE A 386 21.74 -17.89 11.45
N LEU A 387 21.51 -19.03 10.78
CA LEU A 387 22.23 -20.28 11.05
C LEU A 387 23.70 -20.19 10.68
N ASP A 388 24.06 -19.58 9.55
CA ASP A 388 25.45 -19.33 9.13
C ASP A 388 26.18 -18.41 10.14
N ALA A 389 25.46 -17.60 10.90
CA ALA A 389 25.99 -16.79 11.99
C ALA A 389 26.20 -17.60 13.29
N GLY A 390 25.72 -18.85 13.34
CA GLY A 390 25.93 -19.80 14.44
C GLY A 390 24.79 -19.82 15.47
N ALA A 391 23.55 -19.48 15.11
CA ALA A 391 22.40 -19.67 15.97
C ALA A 391 22.22 -21.16 16.33
N ALA A 392 21.76 -21.43 17.55
CA ALA A 392 21.46 -22.79 18.02
C ALA A 392 20.07 -23.24 17.54
N GLU A 393 19.08 -22.35 17.61
CA GLU A 393 17.72 -22.58 17.16
C GLU A 393 17.15 -21.30 16.52
N VAL A 394 16.17 -21.45 15.63
CA VAL A 394 15.47 -20.35 14.93
C VAL A 394 13.97 -20.55 14.98
N HIS A 395 13.28 -19.66 15.68
CA HIS A 395 11.84 -19.65 15.84
C HIS A 395 11.23 -18.46 15.10
N PHE A 396 10.43 -18.71 14.07
CA PHE A 396 9.70 -17.64 13.39
C PHE A 396 8.39 -17.30 14.10
N ARG A 397 8.16 -16.00 14.27
CA ARG A 397 6.91 -15.42 14.79
C ARG A 397 6.43 -14.34 13.82
N ILE A 398 5.28 -14.57 13.21
CA ILE A 398 4.75 -13.74 12.12
C ILE A 398 3.62 -12.88 12.65
N ALA A 399 3.76 -11.57 12.51
CA ALA A 399 2.85 -10.55 13.04
C ALA A 399 1.58 -10.36 12.18
N SER A 400 1.34 -11.22 11.20
CA SER A 400 0.07 -11.33 10.47
C SER A 400 -0.48 -12.74 10.56
N PRO A 401 -1.80 -12.94 10.38
CA PRO A 401 -2.34 -14.26 10.08
C PRO A 401 -1.79 -14.81 8.75
N PRO A 402 -1.91 -16.12 8.48
CA PRO A 402 -1.51 -16.71 7.21
C PRO A 402 -2.21 -16.05 6.02
N THR A 403 -1.45 -15.52 5.05
CA THR A 403 -1.99 -14.92 3.82
C THR A 403 -2.34 -16.02 2.83
N ALA A 404 -3.63 -16.39 2.79
CA ALA A 404 -4.14 -17.51 2.00
C ALA A 404 -4.96 -17.07 0.76
N TRP A 405 -5.27 -15.77 0.63
CA TRP A 405 -6.12 -15.24 -0.43
C TRP A 405 -5.49 -14.01 -1.08
N PRO A 406 -5.67 -13.83 -2.41
CA PRO A 406 -5.19 -12.62 -3.09
C PRO A 406 -6.00 -11.39 -2.65
N CYS A 407 -5.40 -10.21 -2.78
CA CYS A 407 -6.08 -8.94 -2.61
C CYS A 407 -6.60 -8.43 -3.96
N PHE A 408 -7.79 -7.79 -3.95
CA PHE A 408 -8.38 -7.13 -5.12
C PHE A 408 -8.64 -5.64 -4.90
N TYR A 409 -8.07 -5.05 -3.83
CA TYR A 409 -8.36 -3.69 -3.38
C TYR A 409 -7.13 -2.78 -3.33
N GLY A 410 -6.09 -3.10 -4.13
CA GLY A 410 -4.91 -2.26 -4.29
C GLY A 410 -3.66 -2.77 -3.54
N VAL A 411 -3.55 -4.08 -3.31
CA VAL A 411 -2.31 -4.73 -2.88
C VAL A 411 -1.87 -5.71 -3.95
N ASP A 412 -0.63 -5.59 -4.40
CA ASP A 412 -0.07 -6.59 -5.31
C ASP A 412 0.15 -7.91 -4.56
N THR A 413 -0.70 -8.88 -4.85
CA THR A 413 -0.59 -10.22 -4.30
C THR A 413 -0.38 -11.23 -5.43
N PRO A 414 0.45 -12.26 -5.20
CA PRO A 414 0.57 -13.35 -6.15
C PRO A 414 -0.77 -14.05 -6.38
N GLN A 415 -0.88 -14.78 -7.48
CA GLN A 415 -1.97 -15.75 -7.68
C GLN A 415 -2.03 -16.69 -6.48
N ARG A 416 -3.24 -17.13 -6.11
CA ARG A 416 -3.50 -17.90 -4.90
C ARG A 416 -2.61 -19.14 -4.77
N GLU A 417 -2.33 -19.83 -5.88
CA GLU A 417 -1.51 -21.04 -5.95
C GLU A 417 -0.04 -20.79 -5.60
N LYS A 418 0.39 -19.53 -5.59
CA LYS A 418 1.75 -19.11 -5.23
C LYS A 418 1.87 -18.62 -3.77
N LEU A 419 0.76 -18.54 -3.05
CA LEU A 419 0.72 -18.20 -1.63
C LEU A 419 1.00 -19.47 -0.82
N LEU A 420 2.02 -19.46 0.05
CA LEU A 420 2.34 -20.65 0.87
C LEU A 420 1.14 -21.10 1.70
N ALA A 421 0.48 -20.17 2.36
CA ALA A 421 -0.66 -20.49 3.23
C ALA A 421 -1.93 -20.94 2.48
N ALA A 422 -1.98 -20.81 1.15
CA ALA A 422 -3.04 -21.35 0.33
C ALA A 422 -2.81 -22.82 -0.04
N THR A 423 -1.55 -23.30 0.03
CA THR A 423 -1.13 -24.60 -0.46
C THR A 423 -0.54 -25.51 0.62
N MET A 424 -0.20 -24.97 1.77
CA MET A 424 0.48 -25.67 2.87
C MET A 424 -0.17 -25.34 4.21
N THR A 425 -0.24 -26.31 5.10
CA THR A 425 -0.52 -26.10 6.52
C THR A 425 0.64 -25.40 7.23
N GLU A 426 0.43 -24.86 8.41
CA GLU A 426 1.49 -24.21 9.20
C GLU A 426 2.69 -25.16 9.46
N GLU A 427 2.41 -26.44 9.72
CA GLU A 427 3.48 -27.42 9.92
C GLU A 427 4.26 -27.71 8.64
N GLU A 428 3.59 -27.83 7.50
CA GLU A 428 4.25 -27.98 6.19
C GLU A 428 5.07 -26.74 5.84
N MET A 429 4.57 -25.53 6.14
CA MET A 429 5.33 -24.28 6.00
C MET A 429 6.56 -24.27 6.91
N ARG A 430 6.45 -24.73 8.17
CA ARG A 430 7.59 -24.86 9.08
C ARG A 430 8.67 -25.76 8.49
N GLN A 431 8.27 -26.93 7.98
CA GLN A 431 9.19 -27.88 7.35
C GLN A 431 9.79 -27.30 6.06
N HIS A 432 9.00 -26.60 5.24
CA HIS A 432 9.45 -25.94 4.02
C HIS A 432 10.48 -24.85 4.30
N LEU A 433 10.29 -24.06 5.35
CA LEU A 433 11.22 -23.03 5.81
C LEU A 433 12.40 -23.64 6.61
N THR A 434 12.28 -24.91 7.03
CA THR A 434 13.27 -25.63 7.83
C THR A 434 13.67 -24.90 9.11
N VAL A 435 12.67 -24.39 9.86
CA VAL A 435 12.84 -23.70 11.15
C VAL A 435 12.38 -24.57 12.31
N ASP A 436 12.88 -24.31 13.53
CA ASP A 436 12.57 -25.10 14.71
C ASP A 436 11.10 -24.91 15.12
N SER A 437 10.55 -23.70 15.00
CA SER A 437 9.12 -23.46 15.10
C SER A 437 8.67 -22.30 14.23
N LEU A 438 7.42 -22.35 13.76
CA LEU A 438 6.74 -21.30 13.02
C LEU A 438 5.38 -21.06 13.65
N LYS A 439 5.04 -19.81 13.92
CA LYS A 439 3.71 -19.39 14.37
C LYS A 439 3.32 -18.07 13.78
N PHE A 440 2.05 -17.96 13.43
CA PHE A 440 1.39 -16.74 13.01
C PHE A 440 0.51 -16.24 14.14
N ILE A 441 0.30 -14.91 14.22
CA ILE A 441 -0.78 -14.40 15.08
C ILE A 441 -2.12 -14.93 14.56
N SER A 442 -3.04 -15.26 15.45
CA SER A 442 -4.40 -15.63 15.04
C SER A 442 -5.16 -14.41 14.49
N LEU A 443 -6.19 -14.64 13.68
CA LEU A 443 -7.04 -13.54 13.22
C LEU A 443 -7.71 -12.80 14.39
N ASN A 444 -8.14 -13.51 15.42
CA ASN A 444 -8.67 -12.92 16.64
C ASN A 444 -7.60 -12.14 17.43
N GLY A 445 -6.37 -12.64 17.53
CA GLY A 445 -5.24 -11.92 18.14
C GLY A 445 -4.93 -10.64 17.43
N LEU A 446 -4.94 -10.65 16.09
CA LEU A 446 -4.81 -9.43 15.29
C LEU A 446 -5.91 -8.41 15.64
N TYR A 447 -7.16 -8.85 15.68
CA TYR A 447 -8.29 -7.97 16.01
C TYR A 447 -8.21 -7.43 17.44
N ARG A 448 -7.81 -8.25 18.43
CA ARG A 448 -7.56 -7.77 19.81
C ARG A 448 -6.48 -6.68 19.83
N ALA A 449 -5.40 -6.86 19.07
CA ALA A 449 -4.34 -5.85 19.00
C ALA A 449 -4.81 -4.54 18.34
N VAL A 450 -5.61 -4.64 17.27
CA VAL A 450 -6.03 -3.46 16.48
C VAL A 450 -7.20 -2.73 17.13
N ASN A 451 -8.20 -3.41 17.71
CA ASN A 451 -9.40 -2.77 18.24
C ASN A 451 -9.82 -3.21 19.66
N GLY A 452 -9.07 -4.11 20.31
CA GLY A 452 -9.32 -4.55 21.66
C GLY A 452 -10.37 -5.66 21.82
N ALA A 453 -10.89 -6.23 20.72
CA ALA A 453 -11.90 -7.29 20.74
C ALA A 453 -11.63 -8.33 19.65
N ASP A 454 -12.18 -9.53 19.78
CA ASP A 454 -12.13 -10.55 18.74
C ASP A 454 -12.91 -10.12 17.47
N ARG A 455 -12.61 -10.79 16.36
CA ARG A 455 -13.33 -10.60 15.10
C ARG A 455 -14.80 -10.98 15.23
N ASP A 456 -15.69 -10.05 14.90
CA ASP A 456 -17.10 -10.39 14.68
C ASP A 456 -17.25 -11.03 13.28
N ASN A 457 -17.49 -12.33 13.24
CA ASN A 457 -17.61 -13.07 11.98
C ASN A 457 -18.86 -12.69 11.18
N ALA A 458 -19.93 -12.23 11.84
CA ALA A 458 -21.14 -11.76 11.17
C ALA A 458 -20.96 -10.34 10.60
N GLN A 459 -20.14 -9.53 11.25
CA GLN A 459 -19.97 -8.13 10.91
C GLN A 459 -18.51 -7.68 11.14
N PRO A 460 -17.55 -8.15 10.31
CA PRO A 460 -16.14 -7.79 10.49
C PRO A 460 -15.93 -6.28 10.41
N GLN A 461 -15.06 -5.76 11.25
CA GLN A 461 -14.78 -4.33 11.37
C GLN A 461 -13.72 -3.85 10.38
N TYR A 462 -12.92 -4.79 9.84
CA TYR A 462 -11.85 -4.52 8.89
C TYR A 462 -12.00 -5.36 7.62
N CYS A 463 -11.36 -4.91 6.53
CA CYS A 463 -11.07 -5.76 5.40
C CYS A 463 -9.86 -6.64 5.76
N ASP A 464 -10.10 -7.92 5.91
CA ASP A 464 -9.12 -8.97 6.22
C ASP A 464 -9.15 -10.09 5.17
N ALA A 465 -9.67 -9.79 3.97
CA ALA A 465 -9.93 -10.74 2.90
C ALA A 465 -8.69 -11.57 2.51
N CYS A 466 -7.48 -10.99 2.58
CA CYS A 466 -6.23 -11.71 2.31
C CYS A 466 -5.96 -12.85 3.30
N PHE A 467 -6.56 -12.82 4.48
CA PHE A 467 -6.47 -13.87 5.51
C PHE A 467 -7.71 -14.76 5.52
N SER A 468 -8.90 -14.17 5.56
CA SER A 468 -10.17 -14.86 5.76
C SER A 468 -10.85 -15.37 4.48
N GLY A 469 -10.59 -14.72 3.33
CA GLY A 469 -11.35 -14.91 2.09
C GLY A 469 -12.72 -14.20 2.08
N ASP A 470 -13.01 -13.38 3.10
CA ASP A 470 -14.24 -12.60 3.22
C ASP A 470 -14.08 -11.24 2.53
N TYR A 471 -14.42 -11.19 1.26
CA TYR A 471 -14.28 -10.00 0.41
C TYR A 471 -15.46 -9.04 0.61
N PRO A 472 -15.22 -7.80 1.11
CA PRO A 472 -16.30 -6.83 1.35
C PRO A 472 -16.93 -6.27 0.06
N VAL A 473 -16.23 -6.33 -1.06
CA VAL A 473 -16.73 -6.01 -2.40
C VAL A 473 -16.48 -7.20 -3.31
N ILE A 474 -17.48 -7.56 -4.11
CA ILE A 474 -17.35 -8.68 -5.05
C ILE A 474 -16.28 -8.33 -6.10
N PRO A 475 -15.24 -9.15 -6.31
CA PRO A 475 -14.24 -8.91 -7.35
C PRO A 475 -14.78 -9.35 -8.72
N THR A 476 -15.67 -8.55 -9.31
CA THR A 476 -16.51 -8.86 -10.48
C THR A 476 -15.69 -9.36 -11.67
N ASP A 477 -14.63 -8.65 -12.06
CA ASP A 477 -13.79 -9.03 -13.20
C ASP A 477 -13.02 -10.33 -12.96
N GLN A 478 -12.59 -10.58 -11.71
CA GLN A 478 -11.85 -11.78 -11.33
C GLN A 478 -12.75 -13.01 -11.31
N ILE A 479 -13.99 -12.86 -10.81
CA ILE A 479 -14.98 -13.94 -10.88
C ILE A 479 -15.30 -14.27 -12.34
N ALA A 480 -15.49 -13.26 -13.18
CA ALA A 480 -15.69 -13.46 -14.62
C ALA A 480 -14.50 -14.17 -15.30
N SER A 481 -13.29 -14.06 -14.73
CA SER A 481 -12.07 -14.74 -15.17
C SER A 481 -11.83 -16.10 -14.51
N GLY A 482 -12.79 -16.60 -13.70
CA GLY A 482 -12.75 -17.93 -13.09
C GLY A 482 -12.27 -17.99 -11.63
N PHE A 483 -12.07 -16.86 -10.96
CA PHE A 483 -11.77 -16.87 -9.53
C PHE A 483 -12.95 -17.36 -8.71
N GLN A 484 -12.70 -18.29 -7.79
CA GLN A 484 -13.71 -18.82 -6.89
C GLN A 484 -13.54 -18.18 -5.50
N MET A 485 -14.57 -17.48 -5.04
CA MET A 485 -14.65 -17.00 -3.67
C MET A 485 -14.78 -18.18 -2.69
N LYS A 486 -14.38 -17.94 -1.43
CA LYS A 486 -14.69 -18.88 -0.34
C LYS A 486 -16.21 -19.03 -0.27
N ALA A 487 -16.70 -20.28 -0.22
CA ALA A 487 -18.12 -20.53 0.01
C ALA A 487 -18.52 -19.92 1.36
N ALA A 488 -19.67 -19.26 1.41
CA ALA A 488 -20.26 -18.84 2.69
C ALA A 488 -20.59 -20.10 3.50
N GLU A 489 -19.96 -20.28 4.64
CA GLU A 489 -20.27 -21.33 5.61
C GLU A 489 -21.50 -20.94 6.42
#